data_6418cb7ef1ebdcac8cfbdfd512cef679
#
_entry.id   6418cb7ef1ebdcac8cfbdfd512cef679
#
_cell.length_a   1.000
_cell.length_b   1.000
_cell.length_c   1.000
_cell.angle_alpha   90.00
_cell.angle_beta   90.00
_cell.angle_gamma   90.00
#
_symmetry.space_group_name_H-M   'P 1'
#
loop_
_entity.id
_entity.type
_entity.pdbx_description
1 polymer ?
#
loop_
_entity_poly.entity_id
_entity_poly.type
_entity_poly.pdbx_seq_one_letter_code
_entity_poly.pdbx_strand_id
1 'polypeptide(L)'
;NDPEIELEDLLALMPGPDFATGGIINATPEELYNVYATGLGKIKVRGKVEVRDIGYGRKSICVTELPYTMIGGTAKFLDTVAELVRNRELPAVVDIADRGDKNGECLCIDVKKGTSDEEIQNIINILYKKAALEDTFGVNINCINNGKPEVMGLKKILKVYTDFKYGLYDTKYRKLLAQQEEIRE
;
A
#
# COMPACT_ATOMS: atom_id res chain seq x y z
N ASN A 1 15.68 9.80 18.93
CA ASN A 1 14.72 9.77 20.03
C ASN A 1 14.40 11.21 20.48
N ASP A 2 13.60 11.89 19.70
CA ASP A 2 13.10 13.23 20.00
C ASP A 2 11.59 13.11 20.32
N PRO A 3 11.18 13.31 21.60
CA PRO A 3 9.78 13.22 22.01
C PRO A 3 8.92 14.37 21.47
N GLU A 4 9.55 15.47 21.04
CA GLU A 4 8.89 16.66 20.52
C GLU A 4 8.91 16.74 18.98
N ILE A 5 9.30 15.65 18.31
CA ILE A 5 9.34 15.60 16.85
C ILE A 5 8.02 16.04 16.22
N GLU A 6 8.10 16.92 15.22
CA GLU A 6 6.91 17.38 14.53
C GLU A 6 6.43 16.37 13.48
N LEU A 7 5.16 16.51 13.06
CA LEU A 7 4.54 15.55 12.15
C LEU A 7 5.19 15.57 10.76
N GLU A 8 5.67 16.72 10.34
CA GLU A 8 6.38 16.91 9.07
C GLU A 8 7.68 16.10 9.04
N ASP A 9 8.42 16.08 10.14
CA ASP A 9 9.66 15.30 10.26
C ASP A 9 9.36 13.80 10.31
N LEU A 10 8.25 13.40 10.93
CA LEU A 10 7.77 12.02 10.89
C LEU A 10 7.40 11.60 9.48
N LEU A 11 6.74 12.46 8.70
CA LEU A 11 6.41 12.18 7.29
C LEU A 11 7.64 12.05 6.42
N ALA A 12 8.71 12.77 6.70
CA ALA A 12 9.98 12.61 6.00
C ALA A 12 10.61 11.22 6.22
N LEU A 13 10.40 10.63 7.42
CA LEU A 13 10.87 9.28 7.77
C LEU A 13 9.91 8.17 7.32
N MET A 14 8.61 8.48 7.29
CA MET A 14 7.52 7.55 6.94
C MET A 14 6.62 8.18 5.87
N PRO A 15 7.06 8.22 4.62
CA PRO A 15 6.39 8.97 3.54
C PRO A 15 5.02 8.41 3.15
N GLY A 16 4.64 7.25 3.64
CA GLY A 16 3.34 6.63 3.38
C GLY A 16 3.18 5.31 4.12
N PRO A 17 1.95 4.77 4.18
CA PRO A 17 1.72 3.42 4.69
C PRO A 17 2.33 2.39 3.74
N ASP A 18 2.82 1.28 4.29
CA ASP A 18 3.33 0.14 3.55
C ASP A 18 2.23 -0.93 3.39
N PHE A 19 2.06 -1.43 2.17
CA PHE A 19 1.05 -2.44 1.85
C PHE A 19 1.71 -3.77 1.51
N ALA A 20 1.16 -4.87 2.01
CA ALA A 20 1.69 -6.21 1.82
C ALA A 20 1.76 -6.63 0.34
N THR A 21 0.89 -6.10 -0.51
CA THR A 21 0.86 -6.35 -1.96
C THR A 21 1.70 -5.37 -2.78
N GLY A 22 2.38 -4.42 -2.10
CA GLY A 22 3.06 -3.33 -2.77
C GLY A 22 2.08 -2.30 -3.36
N GLY A 23 2.39 -1.80 -4.55
CA GLY A 23 1.62 -0.77 -5.23
C GLY A 23 2.20 0.63 -5.04
N ILE A 24 1.51 1.60 -5.61
CA ILE A 24 1.92 3.01 -5.61
C ILE A 24 0.85 3.82 -4.89
N ILE A 25 1.26 4.61 -3.91
CA ILE A 25 0.39 5.59 -3.27
C ILE A 25 0.29 6.81 -4.18
N ASN A 26 -0.93 7.07 -4.65
CA ASN A 26 -1.25 8.23 -5.48
C ASN A 26 -2.04 9.24 -4.65
N ALA A 27 -1.39 9.82 -3.64
CA ALA A 27 -1.95 10.81 -2.73
C ALA A 27 -1.07 12.07 -2.70
N THR A 28 -1.69 13.21 -2.46
CA THR A 28 -0.95 14.46 -2.26
C THR A 28 -0.27 14.48 -0.89
N PRO A 29 0.80 15.26 -0.69
CA PRO A 29 1.41 15.43 0.62
C PRO A 29 0.41 15.91 1.68
N GLU A 30 -0.55 16.75 1.30
CA GLU A 30 -1.59 17.26 2.20
C GLU A 30 -2.57 16.15 2.63
N GLU A 31 -2.96 15.26 1.72
CA GLU A 31 -3.81 14.10 2.03
C GLU A 31 -3.11 13.16 3.02
N LEU A 32 -1.82 12.86 2.80
CA LEU A 32 -1.02 12.04 3.71
C LEU A 32 -0.83 12.71 5.07
N TYR A 33 -0.56 14.01 5.09
CA TYR A 33 -0.47 14.78 6.32
C TYR A 33 -1.75 14.68 7.14
N ASN A 34 -2.90 14.89 6.52
CA ASN A 34 -4.20 14.81 7.19
C ASN A 34 -4.49 13.42 7.75
N VAL A 35 -4.14 12.36 7.00
CA VAL A 35 -4.27 10.97 7.46
C VAL A 35 -3.41 10.73 8.70
N TYR A 36 -2.16 11.16 8.69
CA TYR A 36 -1.25 10.97 9.82
C TYR A 36 -1.55 11.88 11.01
N ALA A 37 -2.09 13.08 10.76
CA ALA A 37 -2.51 13.97 11.83
C ALA A 37 -3.73 13.45 12.60
N THR A 38 -4.71 12.92 11.87
CA THR A 38 -6.03 12.57 12.44
C THR A 38 -6.22 11.06 12.68
N GLY A 39 -5.49 10.22 11.96
CA GLY A 39 -5.72 8.78 11.91
C GLY A 39 -6.90 8.37 11.02
N LEU A 40 -7.50 9.31 10.31
CA LEU A 40 -8.64 9.11 9.40
C LEU A 40 -8.36 9.75 8.04
N GLY A 41 -8.83 9.11 6.97
CA GLY A 41 -8.77 9.70 5.65
C GLY A 41 -8.93 8.69 4.54
N LYS A 42 -8.66 9.15 3.33
CA LYS A 42 -8.71 8.33 2.12
C LYS A 42 -7.46 8.61 1.31
N ILE A 43 -6.81 7.56 0.84
CA ILE A 43 -5.68 7.65 -0.08
C ILE A 43 -5.95 6.78 -1.30
N LYS A 44 -5.50 7.23 -2.47
CA LYS A 44 -5.56 6.41 -3.67
C LYS A 44 -4.36 5.47 -3.71
N VAL A 45 -4.63 4.20 -3.99
CA VAL A 45 -3.62 3.17 -4.18
C VAL A 45 -3.73 2.63 -5.59
N ARG A 46 -2.61 2.50 -6.26
CA ARG A 46 -2.52 2.11 -7.66
C ARG A 46 -1.60 0.92 -7.81
N GLY A 47 -1.98 -0.06 -8.63
CA GLY A 47 -1.10 -1.16 -9.02
C GLY A 47 0.08 -0.65 -9.84
N LYS A 48 1.19 -1.38 -9.78
CA LYS A 48 2.39 -1.06 -10.55
C LYS A 48 2.35 -1.72 -11.92
N VAL A 49 2.58 -0.93 -12.95
CA VAL A 49 2.49 -1.36 -14.35
C VAL A 49 3.79 -1.04 -15.06
N GLU A 50 4.31 -2.00 -15.82
CA GLU A 50 5.47 -1.85 -16.67
C GLU A 50 5.13 -2.25 -18.10
N VAL A 51 5.65 -1.56 -19.09
CA VAL A 51 5.54 -1.95 -20.50
C VAL A 51 6.84 -2.63 -20.90
N ARG A 52 6.75 -3.90 -21.33
CA ARG A 52 7.91 -4.72 -21.73
C ARG A 52 7.83 -5.03 -23.22
N ASP A 53 8.97 -4.99 -23.89
CA ASP A 53 9.11 -5.51 -25.24
C ASP A 53 9.26 -7.04 -25.18
N ILE A 54 8.39 -7.76 -25.87
CA ILE A 54 8.41 -9.23 -25.90
C ILE A 54 8.95 -9.77 -27.25
N GLY A 55 9.59 -8.89 -28.02
CA GLY A 55 10.21 -9.22 -29.31
C GLY A 55 9.24 -9.16 -30.49
N TYR A 56 9.83 -9.18 -31.68
CA TYR A 56 9.11 -9.12 -32.97
C TYR A 56 8.20 -7.89 -33.11
N GLY A 57 8.51 -6.78 -32.42
CA GLY A 57 7.71 -5.55 -32.41
C GLY A 57 6.38 -5.67 -31.69
N ARG A 58 6.28 -6.61 -30.73
CA ARG A 58 5.16 -6.75 -29.82
C ARG A 58 5.52 -6.27 -28.42
N LYS A 59 4.58 -5.67 -27.73
CA LYS A 59 4.71 -5.20 -26.35
C LYS A 59 3.72 -5.95 -25.44
N SER A 60 4.06 -6.04 -24.19
CA SER A 60 3.22 -6.55 -23.11
C SER A 60 3.11 -5.52 -22.00
N ILE A 61 1.90 -5.31 -21.52
CA ILE A 61 1.61 -4.52 -20.33
C ILE A 61 1.66 -5.49 -19.15
N CYS A 62 2.68 -5.36 -18.32
CA CYS A 62 2.91 -6.25 -17.17
C CYS A 62 2.49 -5.54 -15.89
N VAL A 63 1.50 -6.08 -15.19
CA VAL A 63 1.12 -5.65 -13.84
C VAL A 63 1.94 -6.48 -12.86
N THR A 64 2.83 -5.83 -12.13
CA THR A 64 3.76 -6.48 -11.20
C THR A 64 3.33 -6.37 -9.74
N GLU A 65 2.45 -5.44 -9.42
CA GLU A 65 1.89 -5.27 -8.09
C GLU A 65 0.42 -4.86 -8.20
N LEU A 66 -0.44 -5.49 -7.42
CA LEU A 66 -1.85 -5.13 -7.36
C LEU A 66 -2.14 -4.22 -6.16
N PRO A 67 -3.12 -3.30 -6.26
CA PRO A 67 -3.49 -2.49 -5.12
C PRO A 67 -4.08 -3.37 -4.01
N TYR A 68 -3.73 -3.08 -2.76
CA TYR A 68 -4.20 -3.82 -1.57
C TYR A 68 -5.74 -3.90 -1.47
N THR A 69 -6.44 -2.93 -2.06
CA THR A 69 -7.91 -2.86 -2.10
C THR A 69 -8.55 -3.88 -3.03
N MET A 70 -7.77 -4.55 -3.89
CA MET A 70 -8.31 -5.51 -4.86
C MET A 70 -8.73 -6.81 -4.18
N ILE A 71 -10.03 -6.94 -3.92
CA ILE A 71 -10.63 -8.16 -3.39
C ILE A 71 -10.69 -9.22 -4.49
N GLY A 72 -10.12 -10.42 -4.21
CA GLY A 72 -10.04 -11.53 -5.16
C GLY A 72 -8.71 -11.62 -5.92
N GLY A 73 -7.81 -10.66 -5.70
CA GLY A 73 -6.42 -10.73 -6.19
C GLY A 73 -6.27 -10.89 -7.69
N THR A 74 -5.24 -11.64 -8.09
CA THR A 74 -4.84 -11.87 -9.49
C THR A 74 -5.96 -12.50 -10.35
N ALA A 75 -6.67 -13.50 -9.82
CA ALA A 75 -7.75 -14.17 -10.56
C ALA A 75 -8.87 -13.19 -10.92
N LYS A 76 -9.30 -12.38 -9.97
CA LYS A 76 -10.36 -11.38 -10.21
C LYS A 76 -9.93 -10.32 -11.22
N PHE A 77 -8.66 -9.88 -11.15
CA PHE A 77 -8.11 -8.95 -12.12
C PHE A 77 -8.15 -9.53 -13.54
N LEU A 78 -7.62 -10.76 -13.74
CA LEU A 78 -7.57 -11.41 -15.03
C LEU A 78 -8.97 -11.64 -15.61
N ASP A 79 -9.93 -12.07 -14.79
CA ASP A 79 -11.32 -12.25 -15.19
C ASP A 79 -11.93 -10.93 -15.69
N THR A 80 -11.69 -9.83 -14.95
CA THR A 80 -12.19 -8.51 -15.34
C THR A 80 -11.56 -8.03 -16.64
N VAL A 81 -10.25 -8.23 -16.84
CA VAL A 81 -9.57 -7.88 -18.09
C VAL A 81 -10.14 -8.73 -19.25
N ALA A 82 -10.37 -10.03 -19.04
CA ALA A 82 -10.98 -10.90 -20.04
C ALA A 82 -12.40 -10.44 -20.42
N GLU A 83 -13.17 -9.95 -19.47
CA GLU A 83 -14.49 -9.35 -19.75
C GLU A 83 -14.37 -8.08 -20.59
N LEU A 84 -13.43 -7.18 -20.28
CA LEU A 84 -13.21 -5.98 -21.06
C LEU A 84 -12.80 -6.29 -22.51
N VAL A 85 -11.99 -7.35 -22.72
CA VAL A 85 -11.63 -7.82 -24.06
C VAL A 85 -12.86 -8.39 -24.80
N ARG A 86 -13.67 -9.23 -24.14
CA ARG A 86 -14.92 -9.78 -24.71
C ARG A 86 -15.91 -8.67 -25.11
N ASN A 87 -16.00 -7.62 -24.31
CA ASN A 87 -16.84 -6.47 -24.55
C ASN A 87 -16.27 -5.51 -25.62
N ARG A 88 -15.12 -5.84 -26.23
CA ARG A 88 -14.41 -5.02 -27.21
C ARG A 88 -13.95 -3.66 -26.72
N GLU A 89 -13.76 -3.51 -25.42
CA GLU A 89 -13.23 -2.29 -24.82
C GLU A 89 -11.70 -2.20 -24.91
N LEU A 90 -11.04 -3.37 -25.11
CA LEU A 90 -9.59 -3.50 -25.27
C LEU A 90 -9.26 -4.22 -26.60
N PRO A 91 -9.55 -3.63 -27.77
CA PRO A 91 -9.45 -4.31 -29.07
C PRO A 91 -8.02 -4.63 -29.51
N ALA A 92 -7.02 -3.95 -28.91
CA ALA A 92 -5.61 -4.22 -29.21
C ALA A 92 -5.01 -5.35 -28.37
N VAL A 93 -5.69 -5.83 -27.35
CA VAL A 93 -5.25 -6.97 -26.52
C VAL A 93 -5.46 -8.27 -27.27
N VAL A 94 -4.43 -9.12 -27.28
CA VAL A 94 -4.45 -10.42 -28.00
C VAL A 94 -4.32 -11.60 -27.05
N ASP A 95 -3.66 -11.43 -25.90
CA ASP A 95 -3.48 -12.49 -24.92
C ASP A 95 -3.39 -11.92 -23.51
N ILE A 96 -3.80 -12.73 -22.54
CA ILE A 96 -3.77 -12.40 -21.12
C ILE A 96 -3.23 -13.63 -20.39
N ALA A 97 -2.12 -13.50 -19.68
CA ALA A 97 -1.48 -14.60 -19.00
C ALA A 97 -0.90 -14.16 -17.64
N ASP A 98 -1.04 -15.04 -16.66
CA ASP A 98 -0.24 -14.95 -15.43
C ASP A 98 1.14 -15.59 -15.72
N ARG A 99 2.17 -14.78 -15.65
CA ARG A 99 3.58 -15.19 -15.81
C ARG A 99 4.38 -14.94 -14.54
N GLY A 100 3.67 -14.81 -13.40
CA GLY A 100 4.30 -14.70 -12.09
C GLY A 100 5.16 -15.93 -11.75
N ASP A 101 6.21 -15.70 -11.00
CA ASP A 101 7.12 -16.73 -10.53
C ASP A 101 7.51 -16.49 -9.06
N LYS A 102 8.50 -17.22 -8.57
CA LYS A 102 9.04 -17.06 -7.20
C LYS A 102 9.60 -15.66 -6.88
N ASN A 103 9.82 -14.81 -7.90
CA ASN A 103 10.35 -13.46 -7.74
C ASN A 103 9.24 -12.40 -7.67
N GLY A 104 7.99 -12.76 -7.96
CA GLY A 104 6.84 -11.87 -7.85
C GLY A 104 5.73 -12.13 -8.85
N GLU A 105 4.65 -11.38 -8.71
CA GLU A 105 3.52 -11.38 -9.62
C GLU A 105 3.90 -10.74 -10.96
N CYS A 106 3.38 -11.28 -12.05
CA CYS A 106 3.57 -10.72 -13.38
C CYS A 106 2.36 -11.06 -14.26
N LEU A 107 1.33 -10.24 -14.19
CA LEU A 107 0.13 -10.39 -15.00
C LEU A 107 0.34 -9.67 -16.32
N CYS A 108 0.51 -10.43 -17.38
CA CYS A 108 0.86 -9.93 -18.70
C CYS A 108 -0.37 -9.78 -19.58
N ILE A 109 -0.51 -8.62 -20.19
CA ILE A 109 -1.53 -8.27 -21.17
C ILE A 109 -0.81 -7.95 -22.48
N ASP A 110 -0.77 -8.93 -23.37
CA ASP A 110 -0.05 -8.81 -24.63
C ASP A 110 -0.88 -8.04 -25.65
N VAL A 111 -0.27 -7.09 -26.33
CA VAL A 111 -0.94 -6.27 -27.35
C VAL A 111 -0.48 -6.62 -28.77
N LYS A 112 -1.31 -6.27 -29.75
CA LYS A 112 -1.02 -6.46 -31.17
C LYS A 112 0.31 -5.81 -31.58
N LYS A 113 0.95 -6.40 -32.56
CA LYS A 113 2.13 -5.81 -33.20
C LYS A 113 1.79 -4.43 -33.78
N GLY A 114 2.65 -3.45 -33.49
CA GLY A 114 2.49 -2.09 -34.00
C GLY A 114 1.50 -1.22 -33.23
N THR A 115 0.98 -1.69 -32.06
CA THR A 115 0.19 -0.84 -31.16
C THR A 115 1.03 0.34 -30.71
N SER A 116 0.51 1.55 -30.87
CA SER A 116 1.23 2.79 -30.51
C SER A 116 1.36 2.95 -28.98
N ASP A 117 2.33 3.74 -28.56
CA ASP A 117 2.52 4.03 -27.13
C ASP A 117 1.31 4.77 -26.55
N GLU A 118 0.66 5.61 -27.33
CA GLU A 118 -0.57 6.31 -26.94
C GLU A 118 -1.72 5.32 -26.70
N GLU A 119 -1.88 4.33 -27.58
CA GLU A 119 -2.90 3.28 -27.42
C GLU A 119 -2.62 2.40 -26.20
N ILE A 120 -1.33 2.08 -25.92
CA ILE A 120 -0.91 1.37 -24.71
C ILE A 120 -1.28 2.17 -23.46
N GLN A 121 -1.02 3.48 -23.44
CA GLN A 121 -1.40 4.35 -22.32
C GLN A 121 -2.92 4.41 -22.13
N ASN A 122 -3.69 4.40 -23.21
CA ASN A 122 -5.15 4.33 -23.12
C ASN A 122 -5.62 3.00 -22.52
N ILE A 123 -5.01 1.87 -22.88
CA ILE A 123 -5.29 0.58 -22.26
C ILE A 123 -4.99 0.64 -20.76
N ILE A 124 -3.83 1.12 -20.36
CA ILE A 124 -3.44 1.27 -18.96
C ILE A 124 -4.45 2.13 -18.19
N ASN A 125 -4.92 3.23 -18.77
CA ASN A 125 -5.93 4.09 -18.18
C ASN A 125 -7.29 3.38 -18.00
N ILE A 126 -7.66 2.53 -18.94
CA ILE A 126 -8.87 1.69 -18.84
C ILE A 126 -8.71 0.67 -17.70
N LEU A 127 -7.52 0.03 -17.58
CA LEU A 127 -7.24 -0.91 -16.50
C LEU A 127 -7.34 -0.23 -15.13
N TYR A 128 -6.77 0.97 -14.97
CA TYR A 128 -6.90 1.73 -13.72
C TYR A 128 -8.35 1.99 -13.35
N LYS A 129 -9.18 2.41 -14.31
CA LYS A 129 -10.57 2.82 -14.06
C LYS A 129 -11.54 1.66 -13.96
N LYS A 130 -11.41 0.63 -14.82
CA LYS A 130 -12.42 -0.43 -14.99
C LYS A 130 -12.01 -1.78 -14.42
N ALA A 131 -10.71 -2.05 -14.31
CA ALA A 131 -10.19 -3.27 -13.71
C ALA A 131 -9.77 -3.09 -12.25
N ALA A 132 -10.21 -2.02 -11.60
CA ALA A 132 -9.89 -1.67 -10.21
C ALA A 132 -8.37 -1.67 -9.89
N LEU A 133 -7.55 -1.41 -10.89
CA LEU A 133 -6.10 -1.31 -10.72
C LEU A 133 -5.69 0.00 -9.99
N GLU A 134 -6.60 0.97 -9.89
CA GLU A 134 -6.55 2.10 -8.99
C GLU A 134 -7.84 2.13 -8.16
N ASP A 135 -7.70 2.27 -6.85
CA ASP A 135 -8.83 2.35 -5.95
C ASP A 135 -8.50 3.23 -4.73
N THR A 136 -9.53 3.56 -3.98
CA THR A 136 -9.41 4.38 -2.77
C THR A 136 -9.34 3.50 -1.53
N PHE A 137 -8.23 3.60 -0.80
CA PHE A 137 -8.06 2.97 0.49
C PHE A 137 -8.54 3.91 1.61
N GLY A 138 -9.53 3.45 2.38
CA GLY A 138 -10.02 4.16 3.57
C GLY A 138 -9.10 3.90 4.76
N VAL A 139 -8.43 4.93 5.24
CA VAL A 139 -7.58 4.85 6.44
C VAL A 139 -8.42 5.11 7.68
N ASN A 140 -8.32 4.19 8.64
CA ASN A 140 -8.90 4.34 9.97
C ASN A 140 -7.97 3.66 10.99
N ILE A 141 -7.11 4.46 11.62
CA ILE A 141 -6.11 3.97 12.57
C ILE A 141 -6.76 3.90 13.96
N ASN A 142 -7.41 2.77 14.21
CA ASN A 142 -8.08 2.52 15.48
C ASN A 142 -7.16 1.72 16.41
N CYS A 143 -6.80 2.33 17.54
CA CYS A 143 -5.89 1.77 18.54
C CYS A 143 -6.62 1.56 19.86
N ILE A 144 -6.11 0.64 20.69
CA ILE A 144 -6.60 0.47 22.06
C ILE A 144 -5.70 1.26 23.00
N ASN A 145 -6.26 2.28 23.65
CA ASN A 145 -5.58 3.10 24.64
C ASN A 145 -6.29 2.95 25.99
N ASN A 146 -5.55 2.47 27.02
CA ASN A 146 -6.10 2.22 28.36
C ASN A 146 -7.39 1.36 28.34
N GLY A 147 -7.42 0.33 27.47
CA GLY A 147 -8.54 -0.60 27.34
C GLY A 147 -9.72 -0.06 26.53
N LYS A 148 -9.63 1.13 25.93
CA LYS A 148 -10.68 1.74 25.12
C LYS A 148 -10.21 1.92 23.68
N PRO A 149 -11.06 1.63 22.67
CA PRO A 149 -10.76 1.92 21.28
C PRO A 149 -10.77 3.43 21.06
N GLU A 150 -9.76 3.93 20.38
CA GLU A 150 -9.61 5.34 20.03
C GLU A 150 -8.94 5.48 18.67
N VAL A 151 -9.47 6.35 17.81
CA VAL A 151 -8.82 6.71 16.55
C VAL A 151 -7.73 7.74 16.85
N MET A 152 -6.51 7.46 16.39
CA MET A 152 -5.36 8.28 16.72
C MET A 152 -4.51 8.60 15.49
N GLY A 153 -4.01 9.83 15.41
CA GLY A 153 -2.95 10.19 14.48
C GLY A 153 -1.59 9.63 14.91
N LEU A 154 -0.64 9.61 13.97
CA LEU A 154 0.66 8.96 14.14
C LEU A 154 1.46 9.52 15.34
N LYS A 155 1.57 10.84 15.48
CA LYS A 155 2.28 11.48 16.61
C LYS A 155 1.71 11.04 17.96
N LYS A 156 0.37 10.97 18.06
CA LYS A 156 -0.30 10.51 19.29
C LYS A 156 -0.02 9.05 19.60
N ILE A 157 -0.05 8.18 18.59
CA ILE A 157 0.26 6.74 18.73
C ILE A 157 1.68 6.56 19.27
N LEU A 158 2.65 7.23 18.66
CA LEU A 158 4.05 7.16 19.08
C LEU A 158 4.24 7.66 20.51
N LYS A 159 3.57 8.75 20.87
CA LYS A 159 3.61 9.28 22.26
C LYS A 159 3.04 8.30 23.26
N VAL A 160 1.83 7.78 23.02
CA VAL A 160 1.17 6.81 23.91
C VAL A 160 2.02 5.55 24.06
N TYR A 161 2.59 5.04 22.97
CA TYR A 161 3.48 3.88 22.99
C TYR A 161 4.76 4.17 23.81
N THR A 162 5.36 5.31 23.61
CA THR A 162 6.58 5.72 24.32
C THR A 162 6.33 5.86 25.83
N ASP A 163 5.25 6.53 26.21
CA ASP A 163 4.85 6.68 27.62
C ASP A 163 4.60 5.33 28.28
N PHE A 164 3.92 4.41 27.57
CA PHE A 164 3.72 3.04 28.03
C PHE A 164 5.05 2.29 28.24
N LYS A 165 5.98 2.41 27.28
CA LYS A 165 7.30 1.77 27.39
C LYS A 165 8.11 2.31 28.58
N TYR A 166 8.10 3.61 28.79
CA TYR A 166 8.77 4.21 29.96
C TYR A 166 8.17 3.69 31.27
N GLY A 167 6.84 3.60 31.39
CA GLY A 167 6.17 3.04 32.55
C GLY A 167 6.56 1.58 32.82
N LEU A 168 6.71 0.77 31.77
CA LEU A 168 7.19 -0.62 31.90
C LEU A 168 8.63 -0.67 32.42
N TYR A 169 9.52 0.15 31.89
CA TYR A 169 10.91 0.21 32.34
C TYR A 169 11.01 0.67 33.80
N ASP A 170 10.28 1.73 34.18
CA ASP A 170 10.24 2.21 35.57
C ASP A 170 9.78 1.09 36.53
N THR A 171 8.71 0.40 36.18
CA THR A 171 8.19 -0.75 36.96
C THR A 171 9.23 -1.88 37.06
N LYS A 172 9.91 -2.21 35.98
CA LYS A 172 10.96 -3.24 35.95
C LYS A 172 12.13 -2.87 36.86
N TYR A 173 12.62 -1.65 36.75
CA TYR A 173 13.77 -1.22 37.53
C TYR A 173 13.44 -1.07 39.02
N ARG A 174 12.25 -0.62 39.38
CA ARG A 174 11.79 -0.60 40.79
C ARG A 174 11.75 -1.98 41.41
N LYS A 175 11.26 -3.00 40.67
CA LYS A 175 11.27 -4.40 41.12
C LYS A 175 12.68 -4.93 41.30
N LEU A 176 13.60 -4.64 40.37
CA LEU A 176 14.99 -5.07 40.49
C LEU A 176 15.70 -4.42 41.67
N LEU A 177 15.45 -3.13 41.95
CA LEU A 177 15.97 -2.44 43.11
C LEU A 177 15.48 -3.08 44.41
N ALA A 178 14.17 -3.31 44.56
CA ALA A 178 13.59 -3.97 45.73
C ALA A 178 14.22 -5.35 45.99
N GLN A 179 14.39 -6.16 44.94
CA GLN A 179 15.08 -7.46 45.05
C GLN A 179 16.54 -7.36 45.51
N GLN A 180 17.26 -6.32 45.07
CA GLN A 180 18.64 -6.12 45.51
C GLN A 180 18.75 -5.59 46.94
N GLU A 181 17.77 -4.85 47.39
CA GLU A 181 17.68 -4.39 48.78
C GLU A 181 17.42 -5.56 49.76
N GLU A 182 16.48 -6.45 49.39
CA GLU A 182 16.21 -7.70 50.14
C GLU A 182 17.42 -8.64 50.27
N ILE A 183 18.32 -8.66 49.30
CA ILE A 183 19.53 -9.50 49.34
C ILE A 183 20.62 -8.86 50.24
N ARG A 184 20.55 -7.55 50.50
CA ARG A 184 21.53 -6.85 51.34
C ARG A 184 21.22 -6.83 52.79
N GLU A 185 19.98 -7.16 53.21
CA GLU A 185 19.57 -7.38 54.58
C GLU A 185 19.87 -8.84 54.99
#